data_f0bb8bc1e5aec882dc3bc99167e81665
#
_entry.id   f0bb8bc1e5aec882dc3bc99167e81665
#
_cell.length_a   1.000
_cell.length_b   1.000
_cell.length_c   1.000
_cell.angle_alpha   90.00
_cell.angle_beta   90.00
_cell.angle_gamma   90.00
#
_symmetry.space_group_name_H-M   'P 1'
#
loop_
_entity.id
_entity.type
_entity.pdbx_description
1 polymer ?
#
loop_
_entity_poly.entity_id
_entity_poly.type
_entity_poly.pdbx_seq_one_letter_code
_entity_poly.pdbx_strand_id
1 'polypeptide(L)'
;MPAAKYIVRLTEEERTRLHGLLRGGKTPVRVVTRARVLLKADAGCTDAAIASALEIGVATVSRVRKRCVEQGVERALREQPRPGARRKLSGRQEAHLIAVACSTPPAGHARWTLRLLAGKVVELGFAPSISPETVRSMLKKTI
;
A
#
# COMPACT_ATOMS: atom_id res chain seq x y z
N MET A 1 -22.33 14.24 -23.75
CA MET A 1 -21.38 13.49 -22.92
C MET A 1 -21.12 14.24 -21.63
N PRO A 2 -21.24 13.61 -20.48
CA PRO A 2 -20.88 14.30 -19.25
C PRO A 2 -19.39 14.65 -19.27
N ALA A 3 -19.06 15.87 -18.86
CA ALA A 3 -17.68 16.31 -18.73
C ALA A 3 -16.94 15.41 -17.73
N ALA A 4 -15.68 15.14 -17.98
CA ALA A 4 -14.87 14.37 -17.05
C ALA A 4 -14.81 15.07 -15.70
N LYS A 5 -15.10 14.34 -14.63
CA LYS A 5 -15.10 14.87 -13.26
C LYS A 5 -13.73 15.36 -12.82
N TYR A 6 -12.67 14.71 -13.29
CA TYR A 6 -11.29 15.04 -12.95
C TYR A 6 -10.55 15.51 -14.21
N ILE A 7 -10.22 16.79 -14.25
CA ILE A 7 -9.53 17.41 -15.38
C ILE A 7 -8.02 17.43 -15.05
N VAL A 8 -7.24 16.77 -15.88
CA VAL A 8 -5.77 16.74 -15.74
C VAL A 8 -5.19 17.91 -16.54
N ARG A 9 -4.40 18.74 -15.88
CA ARG A 9 -3.62 19.82 -16.51
C ARG A 9 -2.18 19.67 -16.04
N LEU A 10 -1.30 19.43 -17.00
CA LEU A 10 0.13 19.24 -16.73
C LEU A 10 0.91 20.52 -17.02
N THR A 11 1.93 20.79 -16.21
CA THR A 11 2.89 21.85 -16.50
C THR A 11 3.87 21.39 -17.59
N GLU A 12 4.61 22.30 -18.19
CA GLU A 12 5.63 21.95 -19.18
C GLU A 12 6.71 21.03 -18.58
N GLU A 13 7.10 21.27 -17.35
CA GLU A 13 8.07 20.43 -16.65
C GLU A 13 7.53 19.01 -16.45
N GLU A 14 6.28 18.89 -16.05
CA GLU A 14 5.61 17.59 -15.88
C GLU A 14 5.50 16.84 -17.21
N ARG A 15 5.13 17.51 -18.30
CA ARG A 15 5.08 16.91 -19.64
C ARG A 15 6.44 16.40 -20.08
N THR A 16 7.47 17.23 -19.95
CA THR A 16 8.85 16.86 -20.29
C THR A 16 9.30 15.65 -19.51
N ARG A 17 8.99 15.61 -18.22
CA ARG A 17 9.32 14.49 -17.35
C ARG A 17 8.62 13.20 -17.78
N LEU A 18 7.31 13.27 -18.06
CA LEU A 18 6.54 12.12 -18.52
C LEU A 18 7.06 11.59 -19.86
N HIS A 19 7.37 12.47 -20.80
CA HIS A 19 7.99 12.06 -22.06
C HIS A 19 9.35 11.40 -21.86
N GLY A 20 10.13 11.89 -20.89
CA GLY A 20 11.40 11.26 -20.50
C GLY A 20 11.23 9.85 -19.99
N LEU A 21 10.19 9.60 -19.18
CA LEU A 21 9.85 8.26 -18.69
C LEU A 21 9.48 7.30 -19.83
N LEU A 22 8.80 7.78 -20.85
CA LEU A 22 8.42 6.97 -22.02
C LEU A 22 9.62 6.57 -22.87
N ARG A 23 10.68 7.38 -22.88
CA ARG A 23 11.91 7.10 -23.63
C ARG A 23 12.86 6.17 -22.87
N GLY A 24 12.73 6.10 -21.53
CA GLY A 24 13.58 5.28 -20.69
C GLY A 24 13.29 3.79 -20.84
N GLY A 25 14.32 2.98 -21.13
CA GLY A 25 14.17 1.53 -21.33
C GLY A 25 13.98 0.71 -20.07
N LYS A 26 14.14 1.29 -18.88
CA LYS A 26 14.04 0.61 -17.58
C LYS A 26 12.82 1.00 -16.75
N THR A 27 11.91 1.74 -17.33
CA THR A 27 10.70 2.18 -16.62
C THR A 27 9.69 1.05 -16.55
N PRO A 28 9.13 0.74 -15.37
CA PRO A 28 8.09 -0.28 -15.24
C PRO A 28 6.88 0.00 -16.14
N VAL A 29 6.33 -1.05 -16.73
CA VAL A 29 5.19 -0.95 -17.67
C VAL A 29 4.01 -0.18 -17.08
N ARG A 30 3.70 -0.40 -15.80
CA ARG A 30 2.60 0.30 -15.12
C ARG A 30 2.83 1.81 -15.07
N VAL A 31 4.06 2.24 -14.82
CA VAL A 31 4.43 3.66 -14.80
C VAL A 31 4.30 4.25 -16.20
N VAL A 32 4.78 3.55 -17.22
CA VAL A 32 4.66 3.96 -18.62
C VAL A 32 3.19 4.14 -19.03
N THR A 33 2.35 3.16 -18.70
CA THR A 33 0.92 3.22 -19.01
C THR A 33 0.25 4.42 -18.34
N ARG A 34 0.53 4.66 -17.06
CA ARG A 34 -0.01 5.79 -16.32
C ARG A 34 0.47 7.13 -16.88
N ALA A 35 1.75 7.22 -17.26
CA ALA A 35 2.30 8.40 -17.92
C ALA A 35 1.57 8.71 -19.24
N ARG A 36 1.30 7.69 -20.04
CA ARG A 36 0.53 7.84 -21.29
C ARG A 36 -0.91 8.28 -21.02
N VAL A 37 -1.55 7.73 -20.00
CA VAL A 37 -2.90 8.17 -19.60
C VAL A 37 -2.90 9.66 -19.28
N LEU A 38 -1.95 10.13 -18.48
CA LEU A 38 -1.87 11.53 -18.07
C LEU A 38 -1.58 12.46 -19.24
N LEU A 39 -0.68 12.08 -20.14
CA LEU A 39 -0.38 12.88 -21.34
C LEU A 39 -1.58 13.00 -22.27
N LYS A 40 -2.32 11.91 -22.48
CA LYS A 40 -3.52 11.92 -23.31
C LYS A 40 -4.67 12.69 -22.65
N ALA A 41 -4.80 12.60 -21.34
CA ALA A 41 -5.79 13.35 -20.57
C ALA A 41 -5.51 14.85 -20.64
N ASP A 42 -4.25 15.26 -20.52
CA ASP A 42 -3.82 16.65 -20.66
C ASP A 42 -4.07 17.18 -22.08
N ALA A 43 -3.95 16.33 -23.10
CA ALA A 43 -4.26 16.67 -24.48
C ALA A 43 -5.77 16.79 -24.78
N GLY A 44 -6.63 16.53 -23.80
CA GLY A 44 -8.08 16.65 -23.94
C GLY A 44 -8.80 15.38 -24.40
N CYS A 45 -8.12 14.23 -24.42
CA CYS A 45 -8.76 12.96 -24.78
C CYS A 45 -9.78 12.53 -23.70
N THR A 46 -10.87 11.91 -24.15
CA THR A 46 -11.87 11.33 -23.24
C THR A 46 -11.36 10.04 -22.62
N ASP A 47 -11.95 9.63 -21.50
CA ASP A 47 -11.59 8.36 -20.83
C ASP A 47 -11.78 7.16 -21.78
N ALA A 48 -12.88 7.16 -22.55
CA ALA A 48 -13.13 6.10 -23.54
C ALA A 48 -12.06 6.06 -24.65
N ALA A 49 -11.65 7.22 -25.15
CA ALA A 49 -10.61 7.32 -26.18
C ALA A 49 -9.25 6.85 -25.64
N ILE A 50 -8.90 7.23 -24.41
CA ILE A 50 -7.65 6.80 -23.76
C ILE A 50 -7.68 5.29 -23.53
N ALA A 51 -8.78 4.77 -22.98
CA ALA A 51 -8.94 3.35 -22.72
C ALA A 51 -8.79 2.51 -23.99
N SER A 52 -9.41 2.95 -25.09
CA SER A 52 -9.31 2.28 -26.38
C SER A 52 -7.87 2.35 -26.94
N ALA A 53 -7.24 3.51 -26.88
CA ALA A 53 -5.90 3.72 -27.43
C ALA A 53 -4.82 2.90 -26.68
N LEU A 54 -4.98 2.72 -25.37
CA LEU A 54 -4.01 2.00 -24.54
C LEU A 54 -4.43 0.57 -24.22
N GLU A 55 -5.59 0.14 -24.69
CA GLU A 55 -6.14 -1.19 -24.43
C GLU A 55 -6.29 -1.51 -22.93
N ILE A 56 -6.78 -0.54 -22.18
CA ILE A 56 -7.02 -0.64 -20.73
C ILE A 56 -8.48 -0.33 -20.41
N GLY A 57 -8.90 -0.64 -19.19
CA GLY A 57 -10.26 -0.35 -18.75
C GLY A 57 -10.49 1.15 -18.50
N VAL A 58 -11.69 1.64 -18.80
CA VAL A 58 -12.11 3.02 -18.52
C VAL A 58 -11.97 3.35 -17.04
N ALA A 59 -12.29 2.42 -16.15
CA ALA A 59 -12.14 2.59 -14.71
C ALA A 59 -10.69 2.86 -14.30
N THR A 60 -9.72 2.23 -14.98
CA THR A 60 -8.29 2.47 -14.74
C THR A 60 -7.91 3.90 -15.11
N VAL A 61 -8.37 4.37 -16.27
CA VAL A 61 -8.15 5.76 -16.72
C VAL A 61 -8.70 6.75 -15.68
N SER A 62 -9.94 6.55 -15.25
CA SER A 62 -10.60 7.39 -14.26
C SER A 62 -9.85 7.45 -12.93
N ARG A 63 -9.35 6.31 -12.45
CA ARG A 63 -8.56 6.25 -11.21
C ARG A 63 -7.23 6.99 -11.31
N VAL A 64 -6.54 6.88 -12.44
CA VAL A 64 -5.29 7.60 -12.68
C VAL A 64 -5.54 9.11 -12.70
N ARG A 65 -6.57 9.58 -13.41
CA ARG A 65 -6.97 11.00 -13.41
C ARG A 65 -7.26 11.51 -12.01
N LYS A 66 -8.10 10.80 -11.28
CA LYS A 66 -8.48 11.13 -9.90
C LYS A 66 -7.25 11.29 -9.01
N ARG A 67 -6.36 10.31 -9.05
CA ARG A 67 -5.14 10.32 -8.24
C ARG A 67 -4.22 11.48 -8.61
N CYS A 68 -4.10 11.80 -9.88
CA CYS A 68 -3.31 12.94 -10.36
C CYS A 68 -3.86 14.27 -9.82
N VAL A 69 -5.17 14.47 -9.92
CA VAL A 69 -5.83 15.70 -9.46
C VAL A 69 -5.77 15.85 -7.93
N GLU A 70 -5.97 14.75 -7.20
CA GLU A 70 -6.00 14.77 -5.73
C GLU A 70 -4.62 14.72 -5.08
N GLN A 71 -3.66 14.01 -5.66
CA GLN A 71 -2.38 13.70 -5.01
C GLN A 71 -1.14 14.10 -5.81
N GLY A 72 -1.32 14.60 -7.02
CA GLY A 72 -0.22 15.02 -7.90
C GLY A 72 0.29 13.91 -8.83
N VAL A 73 1.07 14.34 -9.83
CA VAL A 73 1.61 13.46 -10.89
C VAL A 73 2.47 12.33 -10.33
N GLU A 74 3.37 12.65 -9.40
CA GLU A 74 4.26 11.66 -8.81
C GLU A 74 3.51 10.47 -8.19
N ARG A 75 2.51 10.77 -7.39
CA ARG A 75 1.71 9.72 -6.73
C ARG A 75 0.81 8.98 -7.70
N ALA A 76 0.38 9.65 -8.78
CA ALA A 76 -0.39 9.01 -9.83
C ALA A 76 0.41 7.95 -10.59
N LEU A 77 1.72 8.16 -10.75
CA LEU A 77 2.62 7.22 -11.43
C LEU A 77 2.99 6.01 -10.56
N ARG A 78 3.13 6.21 -9.27
CA ARG A 78 3.61 5.17 -8.34
C ARG A 78 2.52 4.20 -7.91
N GLU A 79 2.94 2.97 -7.64
CA GLU A 79 2.08 2.00 -6.98
C GLU A 79 1.80 2.46 -5.55
N GLN A 80 0.53 2.45 -5.16
CA GLN A 80 0.16 2.72 -3.77
C GLN A 80 0.49 1.50 -2.91
N PRO A 81 1.12 1.70 -1.74
CA PRO A 81 1.33 0.58 -0.82
C PRO A 81 -0.02 -0.01 -0.42
N ARG A 82 -0.13 -1.31 -0.52
CA ARG A 82 -1.34 -2.01 -0.09
C ARG A 82 -1.39 -1.99 1.43
N PRO A 83 -2.52 -1.62 2.04
CA PRO A 83 -2.68 -1.82 3.47
C PRO A 83 -2.55 -3.32 3.74
N GLY A 84 -1.57 -3.72 4.51
CA GLY A 84 -1.38 -5.13 4.89
C GLY A 84 -2.54 -5.65 5.74
N ALA A 85 -2.44 -6.88 6.15
CA ALA A 85 -3.39 -7.46 7.10
C ALA A 85 -3.41 -6.61 8.38
N ARG A 86 -4.59 -6.47 8.97
CA ARG A 86 -4.73 -5.77 10.26
C ARG A 86 -3.89 -6.47 11.31
N ARG A 87 -3.23 -5.69 12.15
CA ARG A 87 -2.49 -6.23 13.28
C ARG A 87 -3.45 -6.94 14.22
N LYS A 88 -3.09 -8.12 14.68
CA LYS A 88 -3.89 -8.85 15.66
C LYS A 88 -3.88 -8.20 17.04
N LEU A 89 -2.78 -7.52 17.39
CA LEU A 89 -2.60 -6.84 18.66
C LEU A 89 -2.45 -5.34 18.45
N SER A 90 -3.04 -4.55 19.36
CA SER A 90 -2.80 -3.11 19.43
C SER A 90 -1.40 -2.82 19.98
N GLY A 91 -0.91 -1.59 19.85
CA GLY A 91 0.38 -1.20 20.44
C GLY A 91 0.46 -1.43 21.94
N ARG A 92 -0.63 -1.17 22.66
CA ARG A 92 -0.73 -1.41 24.12
C ARG A 92 -0.65 -2.90 24.44
N GLN A 93 -1.33 -3.74 23.67
CA GLN A 93 -1.30 -5.20 23.83
C GLN A 93 0.08 -5.77 23.49
N GLU A 94 0.74 -5.26 22.45
CA GLU A 94 2.11 -5.65 22.13
C GLU A 94 3.08 -5.30 23.27
N ALA A 95 2.96 -4.09 23.82
CA ALA A 95 3.78 -3.67 24.98
C ALA A 95 3.55 -4.56 26.20
N HIS A 96 2.31 -4.94 26.47
CA HIS A 96 1.96 -5.86 27.54
C HIS A 96 2.62 -7.24 27.32
N LEU A 97 2.56 -7.76 26.12
CA LEU A 97 3.19 -9.04 25.77
C LEU A 97 4.70 -9.02 25.91
N ILE A 98 5.34 -7.92 25.55
CA ILE A 98 6.78 -7.71 25.75
C ILE A 98 7.11 -7.75 27.24
N ALA A 99 6.33 -7.07 28.07
CA ALA A 99 6.48 -7.09 29.53
C ALA A 99 6.32 -8.51 30.10
N VAL A 100 5.37 -9.27 29.59
CA VAL A 100 5.17 -10.69 29.95
C VAL A 100 6.40 -11.52 29.56
N ALA A 101 6.94 -11.32 28.35
CA ALA A 101 8.12 -12.03 27.89
C ALA A 101 9.38 -11.76 28.75
N CYS A 102 9.43 -10.59 29.36
CA CYS A 102 10.50 -10.20 30.30
C CYS A 102 10.24 -10.63 31.75
N SER A 103 9.08 -11.19 32.05
CA SER A 103 8.70 -11.64 33.39
C SER A 103 9.11 -13.11 33.64
N THR A 104 8.89 -13.56 34.86
CA THR A 104 9.14 -14.96 35.24
C THR A 104 8.25 -15.90 34.41
N PRO A 105 8.84 -16.97 33.81
CA PRO A 105 8.07 -17.98 33.09
C PRO A 105 7.06 -18.70 33.98
N PRO A 106 6.01 -19.33 33.39
CA PRO A 106 5.06 -20.12 34.17
C PRO A 106 5.74 -21.30 34.85
N ALA A 107 5.09 -21.81 35.90
CA ALA A 107 5.56 -22.97 36.64
C ALA A 107 5.82 -24.17 35.71
N GLY A 108 6.97 -24.83 35.89
CA GLY A 108 7.36 -25.94 35.05
C GLY A 108 8.14 -25.57 33.79
N HIS A 109 8.35 -24.28 33.56
CA HIS A 109 9.10 -23.78 32.38
C HIS A 109 10.28 -22.92 32.81
N ALA A 110 11.44 -23.18 32.21
CA ALA A 110 12.66 -22.42 32.49
C ALA A 110 12.68 -21.04 31.80
N ARG A 111 11.92 -20.89 30.72
CA ARG A 111 11.87 -19.67 29.90
C ARG A 111 10.57 -19.57 29.13
N TRP A 112 10.22 -18.36 28.70
CA TRP A 112 9.13 -18.14 27.77
C TRP A 112 9.49 -18.67 26.37
N THR A 113 8.57 -19.42 25.78
CA THR A 113 8.65 -19.84 24.37
C THR A 113 7.61 -19.07 23.56
N LEU A 114 7.73 -19.06 22.25
CA LEU A 114 6.76 -18.42 21.37
C LEU A 114 5.35 -19.03 21.54
N ARG A 115 5.28 -20.35 21.76
CA ARG A 115 4.00 -21.06 22.00
C ARG A 115 3.36 -20.65 23.32
N LEU A 116 4.15 -20.50 24.37
CA LEU A 116 3.66 -20.04 25.68
C LEU A 116 3.17 -18.59 25.59
N LEU A 117 3.87 -17.73 24.89
CA LEU A 117 3.47 -16.35 24.66
C LEU A 117 2.18 -16.28 23.82
N ALA A 118 2.05 -17.09 22.78
CA ALA A 118 0.84 -17.17 21.97
C ALA A 118 -0.37 -17.63 22.83
N GLY A 119 -0.15 -18.63 23.69
CA GLY A 119 -1.18 -19.07 24.66
C GLY A 119 -1.57 -17.97 25.65
N LYS A 120 -0.61 -17.17 26.09
CA LYS A 120 -0.85 -16.04 27.00
C LYS A 120 -1.70 -14.94 26.34
N VAL A 121 -1.48 -14.66 25.05
CA VAL A 121 -2.30 -13.71 24.29
C VAL A 121 -3.77 -14.13 24.27
N VAL A 122 -4.03 -15.41 24.04
CA VAL A 122 -5.39 -15.97 24.06
C VAL A 122 -6.00 -15.93 25.47
N GLU A 123 -5.23 -16.31 26.47
CA GLU A 123 -5.64 -16.27 27.89
C GLU A 123 -6.00 -14.86 28.33
N LEU A 124 -5.24 -13.85 27.93
CA LEU A 124 -5.51 -12.44 28.24
C LEU A 124 -6.67 -11.85 27.44
N GLY A 125 -7.21 -12.57 26.49
CA GLY A 125 -8.32 -12.11 25.64
C GLY A 125 -7.92 -11.08 24.58
N PHE A 126 -6.64 -10.94 24.26
CA PHE A 126 -6.15 -9.98 23.25
C PHE A 126 -6.51 -10.38 21.82
N ALA A 127 -6.56 -11.69 21.56
CA ALA A 127 -6.98 -12.24 20.28
C ALA A 127 -7.58 -13.64 20.50
N PRO A 128 -8.56 -14.06 19.66
CA PRO A 128 -9.14 -15.40 19.76
C PRO A 128 -8.12 -16.50 19.42
N SER A 129 -7.17 -16.18 18.56
CA SER A 129 -6.06 -17.07 18.21
C SER A 129 -4.89 -16.25 17.65
N ILE A 130 -3.69 -16.76 17.84
CA ILE A 130 -2.48 -16.15 17.30
C ILE A 130 -1.44 -17.25 17.06
N SER A 131 -0.71 -17.19 15.98
CA SER A 131 0.36 -18.15 15.71
C SER A 131 1.65 -17.75 16.44
N PRO A 132 2.50 -18.73 16.81
CA PRO A 132 3.82 -18.45 17.37
C PRO A 132 4.68 -17.58 16.43
N GLU A 133 4.55 -17.76 15.13
CA GLU A 133 5.28 -16.95 14.13
C GLU A 133 4.85 -15.48 14.11
N THR A 134 3.56 -15.20 14.34
CA THR A 134 3.08 -13.82 14.50
C THR A 134 3.69 -13.16 15.72
N VAL A 135 3.77 -13.90 16.84
CA VAL A 135 4.44 -13.45 18.07
C VAL A 135 5.92 -13.16 17.82
N ARG A 136 6.60 -14.06 17.13
CA ARG A 136 8.02 -13.88 16.74
C ARG A 136 8.23 -12.62 15.91
N SER A 137 7.42 -12.42 14.88
CA SER A 137 7.49 -11.26 14.00
C SER A 137 7.27 -9.95 14.75
N MET A 138 6.35 -9.95 15.69
CA MET A 138 6.04 -8.79 16.53
C MET A 138 7.23 -8.47 17.46
N LEU A 139 7.78 -9.45 18.16
CA LEU A 139 8.93 -9.26 19.05
C LEU A 139 10.17 -8.80 18.29
N LYS A 140 10.40 -9.34 17.10
CA LYS A 140 11.54 -8.97 16.25
C LYS A 140 11.53 -7.50 15.84
N LYS A 141 10.37 -6.90 15.66
CA LYS A 141 10.25 -5.48 15.30
C LYS A 141 10.61 -4.53 16.45
N THR A 142 10.53 -5.03 17.67
CA THR A 142 10.72 -4.21 18.88
C THR A 142 12.18 -4.26 19.37
N ILE A 143 12.90 -5.23 18.95
CA ILE A 143 14.34 -5.40 19.23
C ILE A 143 15.11 -4.81 18.05
#